data_3c3f8fcaf4276ab5831b9631d5c72717
#
_entry.id   3c3f8fcaf4276ab5831b9631d5c72717
#
_cell.length_a   1.000
_cell.length_b   1.000
_cell.length_c   1.000
_cell.angle_alpha   90.00
_cell.angle_beta   90.00
_cell.angle_gamma   90.00
#
_symmetry.space_group_name_H-M   'P 1'
#
loop_
_entity.id
_entity.type
_entity.pdbx_description
1 polymer ?
#
loop_
_entity_poly.entity_id
_entity_poly.type
_entity_poly.pdbx_seq_one_letter_code
_entity_poly.pdbx_strand_id
1 'polypeptide(L)'
;MASSFEALEKADGKKIFVWHLNGTEDMPCGAYYNNDEKRLWPGAEGDCLPHARYADTLKKIGFDGDCCTIEIFRPAYYEMSQEENVKKSAEVTRAHVEKYAQF
;
A
#
# COMPACT_ATOMS: atom_id res chain seq x y z
N MET A 1 -5.92 15.19 -0.08
CA MET A 1 -7.19 14.95 -0.76
C MET A 1 -7.30 13.47 -1.06
N ALA A 2 -8.38 12.84 -0.65
CA ALA A 2 -8.57 11.42 -0.91
C ALA A 2 -9.05 11.20 -2.34
N SER A 3 -8.43 10.26 -3.05
CA SER A 3 -8.89 9.81 -4.36
C SER A 3 -10.06 8.85 -4.18
N SER A 4 -11.07 8.96 -5.04
CA SER A 4 -12.22 8.06 -4.97
C SER A 4 -11.96 6.75 -5.71
N PHE A 5 -12.55 5.65 -5.24
CA PHE A 5 -12.53 4.39 -5.97
C PHE A 5 -13.23 4.51 -7.33
N GLU A 6 -14.22 5.38 -7.43
CA GLU A 6 -14.91 5.63 -8.69
C GLU A 6 -13.94 6.12 -9.77
N ALA A 7 -13.03 7.03 -9.44
CA ALA A 7 -12.01 7.50 -10.37
C ALA A 7 -11.06 6.36 -10.77
N LEU A 8 -10.64 5.54 -9.82
CA LEU A 8 -9.78 4.38 -10.09
C LEU A 8 -10.48 3.36 -11.00
N GLU A 9 -11.75 3.09 -10.76
CA GLU A 9 -12.55 2.17 -11.57
C GLU A 9 -12.69 2.59 -13.05
N LYS A 10 -12.51 3.87 -13.33
CA LYS A 10 -12.55 4.42 -14.69
C LYS A 10 -11.18 4.51 -15.34
N ALA A 11 -10.12 4.23 -14.61
CA ALA A 11 -8.77 4.30 -15.14
C ALA A 11 -8.45 3.11 -16.06
N ASP A 12 -7.50 3.32 -16.97
CA ASP A 12 -6.95 2.23 -17.79
C ASP A 12 -5.82 1.56 -17.01
N GLY A 13 -6.08 0.36 -16.52
CA GLY A 13 -5.11 -0.40 -15.72
C GLY A 13 -3.81 -0.70 -16.43
N LYS A 14 -3.82 -0.73 -17.77
CA LYS A 14 -2.61 -0.94 -18.58
C LYS A 14 -1.65 0.23 -18.53
N LYS A 15 -2.10 1.39 -18.08
CA LYS A 15 -1.28 2.60 -17.90
C LYS A 15 -0.78 2.76 -16.46
N ILE A 16 -1.10 1.83 -15.58
CA ILE A 16 -0.61 1.79 -14.21
C ILE A 16 0.52 0.76 -14.16
N PHE A 17 1.72 1.19 -13.78
CA PHE A 17 2.93 0.37 -13.89
C PHE A 17 3.44 -0.14 -12.55
N VAL A 18 3.15 0.58 -11.48
CA VAL A 18 3.68 0.27 -10.16
C VAL A 18 2.55 0.37 -9.12
N TRP A 19 2.53 -0.57 -8.20
CA TRP A 19 1.64 -0.54 -7.05
C TRP A 19 2.45 -0.36 -5.78
N HIS A 20 2.32 0.81 -5.12
CA HIS A 20 2.89 1.05 -3.80
C HIS A 20 1.99 0.43 -2.74
N LEU A 21 2.51 -0.54 -2.02
CA LEU A 21 1.78 -1.32 -1.02
C LEU A 21 2.09 -0.79 0.38
N ASN A 22 1.31 0.15 0.85
CA ASN A 22 1.48 0.68 2.20
C ASN A 22 0.19 0.51 2.99
N GLY A 23 0.31 0.31 4.31
CA GLY A 23 -0.79 0.52 5.23
C GLY A 23 -0.79 1.96 5.73
N THR A 24 -1.80 2.32 6.48
CA THR A 24 -1.85 3.61 7.16
C THR A 24 -2.76 3.58 8.38
N GLU A 25 -2.40 4.37 9.39
CA GLU A 25 -3.32 4.66 10.49
C GLU A 25 -4.49 5.48 10.00
N ASP A 26 -5.62 5.42 10.72
CA ASP A 26 -6.77 6.26 10.44
C ASP A 26 -6.42 7.75 10.63
N MET A 27 -6.77 8.56 9.65
CA MET A 27 -6.44 9.98 9.65
C MET A 27 -7.62 10.81 9.17
N PRO A 28 -7.77 12.06 9.67
CA PRO A 28 -8.79 12.95 9.16
C PRO A 28 -8.60 13.22 7.67
N CYS A 29 -9.68 13.16 6.91
CA CYS A 29 -9.66 13.49 5.50
C CYS A 29 -9.30 14.98 5.31
N GLY A 30 -8.42 15.26 4.36
CA GLY A 30 -8.02 16.64 4.04
C GLY A 30 -6.99 17.25 4.97
N ALA A 31 -6.40 16.48 5.87
CA ALA A 31 -5.32 16.94 6.72
C ALA A 31 -4.07 17.26 5.90
N TYR A 32 -3.45 18.42 6.17
CA TYR A 32 -2.22 18.87 5.53
C TYR A 32 -0.96 18.40 6.27
N TYR A 33 -1.06 17.30 6.98
CA TYR A 33 0.09 16.75 7.69
C TYR A 33 0.98 15.96 6.77
N ASN A 34 2.21 15.81 7.16
CA ASN A 34 3.09 14.82 6.55
C ASN A 34 2.58 13.42 6.94
N ASN A 35 1.71 12.87 6.13
CA ASN A 35 1.08 11.59 6.40
C ASN A 35 2.03 10.41 6.19
N ASP A 36 3.21 10.63 5.67
CA ASP A 36 4.20 9.57 5.45
C ASP A 36 4.60 8.90 6.76
N GLU A 37 4.67 9.65 7.85
CA GLU A 37 4.98 9.11 9.18
C GLU A 37 3.87 8.22 9.76
N LYS A 38 2.68 8.28 9.20
CA LYS A 38 1.51 7.49 9.62
C LYS A 38 1.37 6.19 8.84
N ARG A 39 2.23 5.95 7.88
CA ARG A 39 2.24 4.70 7.13
C ARG A 39 2.64 3.53 8.00
N LEU A 40 2.10 2.38 7.68
CA LEU A 40 2.36 1.10 8.34
C LEU A 40 2.76 0.08 7.28
N TRP A 41 3.41 -0.99 7.72
CA TRP A 41 3.49 -2.16 6.86
C TRP A 41 2.08 -2.60 6.46
N PRO A 42 1.87 -3.00 5.20
CA PRO A 42 0.54 -3.43 4.76
C PRO A 42 0.05 -4.62 5.60
N GLY A 43 -1.15 -4.51 6.12
CA GLY A 43 -1.74 -5.53 6.98
C GLY A 43 -1.32 -5.47 8.44
N ALA A 44 -0.50 -4.51 8.86
CA ALA A 44 -0.12 -4.35 10.27
C ALA A 44 -1.33 -3.94 11.12
N GLU A 45 -1.22 -4.18 12.42
CA GLU A 45 -2.26 -3.75 13.36
C GLU A 45 -2.47 -2.24 13.26
N GLY A 46 -3.71 -1.83 13.14
CA GLY A 46 -4.10 -0.43 12.95
C GLY A 46 -4.16 0.04 11.50
N ASP A 47 -3.81 -0.81 10.55
CA ASP A 47 -3.91 -0.48 9.13
C ASP A 47 -5.38 -0.39 8.71
N CYS A 48 -5.79 0.79 8.24
CA CYS A 48 -7.16 1.12 7.87
C CYS A 48 -7.44 1.09 6.37
N LEU A 49 -6.45 0.74 5.54
CA LEU A 49 -6.64 0.72 4.09
C LEU A 49 -7.45 -0.51 3.63
N PRO A 50 -8.39 -0.32 2.69
CA PRO A 50 -9.19 -1.42 2.16
C PRO A 50 -8.44 -2.17 1.05
N HIS A 51 -7.44 -2.95 1.42
CA HIS A 51 -6.54 -3.63 0.48
C HIS A 51 -7.26 -4.56 -0.49
N ALA A 52 -8.24 -5.33 -0.01
CA ALA A 52 -8.99 -6.23 -0.88
C ALA A 52 -9.73 -5.46 -1.98
N ARG A 53 -10.30 -4.31 -1.64
CA ARG A 53 -11.00 -3.47 -2.62
C ARG A 53 -10.06 -2.86 -3.65
N TYR A 54 -8.86 -2.44 -3.23
CA TYR A 54 -7.83 -1.98 -4.17
C TYR A 54 -7.43 -3.10 -5.13
N ALA A 55 -7.16 -4.29 -4.59
CA ALA A 55 -6.78 -5.44 -5.41
C ALA A 55 -7.86 -5.81 -6.42
N ASP A 56 -9.12 -5.90 -5.97
CA ASP A 56 -10.25 -6.22 -6.83
C ASP A 56 -10.44 -5.18 -7.95
N THR A 57 -10.30 -3.90 -7.61
CA THR A 57 -10.42 -2.82 -8.58
C THR A 57 -9.29 -2.86 -9.61
N LEU A 58 -8.05 -3.04 -9.18
CA LEU A 58 -6.91 -3.15 -10.09
C LEU A 58 -7.06 -4.34 -11.04
N LYS A 59 -7.52 -5.47 -10.54
CA LYS A 59 -7.80 -6.64 -11.37
C LYS A 59 -8.88 -6.34 -12.40
N LYS A 60 -9.96 -5.71 -11.98
CA LYS A 60 -11.10 -5.37 -12.84
C LYS A 60 -10.72 -4.44 -13.98
N ILE A 61 -9.86 -3.45 -13.73
CA ILE A 61 -9.44 -2.49 -14.75
C ILE A 61 -8.27 -2.98 -15.61
N GLY A 62 -7.77 -4.17 -15.35
CA GLY A 62 -6.74 -4.81 -16.17
C GLY A 62 -5.30 -4.42 -15.83
N PHE A 63 -5.04 -4.07 -14.57
CA PHE A 63 -3.66 -3.87 -14.11
C PHE A 63 -2.84 -5.14 -14.34
N ASP A 64 -1.71 -4.99 -15.02
CA ASP A 64 -0.79 -6.09 -15.31
C ASP A 64 0.68 -5.70 -15.03
N GLY A 65 0.88 -4.65 -14.25
CA GLY A 65 2.22 -4.27 -13.82
C GLY A 65 2.90 -5.38 -13.01
N ASP A 66 4.20 -5.44 -13.11
CA ASP A 66 5.01 -6.46 -12.46
C ASP A 66 5.85 -5.92 -11.29
N CYS A 67 5.60 -4.67 -10.91
CA CYS A 67 6.34 -4.01 -9.85
C CYS A 67 5.43 -3.62 -8.70
N CYS A 68 5.72 -4.20 -7.53
CA CYS A 68 5.12 -3.79 -6.27
C CYS A 68 6.24 -3.34 -5.33
N THR A 69 6.01 -2.25 -4.60
CA THR A 69 7.01 -1.71 -3.68
C THR A 69 6.35 -1.15 -2.43
N ILE A 70 7.13 -0.94 -1.39
CA ILE A 70 6.70 -0.22 -0.19
C ILE A 70 7.55 1.02 0.00
N GLU A 71 6.95 2.05 0.61
CA GLU A 71 7.63 3.28 0.97
C GLU A 71 7.07 3.76 2.30
N ILE A 72 7.78 3.48 3.39
CA ILE A 72 7.29 3.72 4.75
C ILE A 72 8.34 4.48 5.55
N PHE A 73 7.99 5.68 6.00
CA PHE A 73 8.85 6.58 6.77
C PHE A 73 8.38 6.67 8.22
N ARG A 74 8.06 5.53 8.84
CA ARG A 74 7.57 5.51 10.21
C ARG A 74 8.73 5.54 11.20
N PRO A 75 8.81 6.54 12.10
CA PRO A 75 9.92 6.67 13.04
C PRO A 75 10.16 5.42 13.89
N ALA A 76 9.09 4.76 14.35
CA ALA A 76 9.22 3.54 15.14
C ALA A 76 9.95 2.41 14.40
N TYR A 77 9.86 2.36 13.07
CA TYR A 77 10.53 1.33 12.29
C TYR A 77 12.03 1.60 12.13
N TYR A 78 12.46 2.86 12.29
CA TYR A 78 13.87 3.22 12.24
C TYR A 78 14.63 2.82 13.50
N GLU A 79 13.93 2.46 14.57
CA GLU A 79 14.55 1.93 15.78
C GLU A 79 15.04 0.50 15.60
N MET A 80 14.55 -0.21 14.59
CA MET A 80 15.02 -1.54 14.24
C MET A 80 16.39 -1.46 13.57
N SER A 81 17.18 -2.53 13.65
CA SER A 81 18.38 -2.62 12.83
C SER A 81 18.00 -2.61 11.35
N GLN A 82 18.91 -2.17 10.49
CA GLN A 82 18.67 -2.15 9.06
C GLN A 82 18.35 -3.55 8.53
N GLU A 83 19.07 -4.56 9.01
CA GLU A 83 18.84 -5.95 8.63
C GLU A 83 17.43 -6.43 9.01
N GLU A 84 16.99 -6.17 10.25
CA GLU A 84 15.65 -6.53 10.71
C GLU A 84 14.57 -5.83 9.91
N ASN A 85 14.76 -4.54 9.63
CA ASN A 85 13.80 -3.75 8.86
C ASN A 85 13.63 -4.30 7.45
N VAL A 86 14.73 -4.57 6.75
CA VAL A 86 14.70 -5.13 5.39
C VAL A 86 14.01 -6.50 5.38
N LYS A 87 14.34 -7.35 6.35
CA LYS A 87 13.73 -8.68 6.47
C LYS A 87 12.24 -8.60 6.70
N LYS A 88 11.81 -7.78 7.65
CA LYS A 88 10.38 -7.59 7.96
C LYS A 88 9.63 -7.00 6.77
N SER A 89 10.20 -6.00 6.11
CA SER A 89 9.61 -5.38 4.94
C SER A 89 9.42 -6.38 3.80
N ALA A 90 10.39 -7.24 3.56
CA ALA A 90 10.29 -8.29 2.55
C ALA A 90 9.20 -9.31 2.89
N GLU A 91 9.13 -9.74 4.14
CA GLU A 91 8.11 -10.70 4.60
C GLU A 91 6.69 -10.16 4.39
N VAL A 92 6.42 -8.94 4.86
CA VAL A 92 5.06 -8.36 4.77
C VAL A 92 4.68 -8.06 3.33
N THR A 93 5.62 -7.63 2.50
CA THR A 93 5.37 -7.36 1.09
C THR A 93 5.03 -8.64 0.34
N ARG A 94 5.79 -9.70 0.54
CA ARG A 94 5.51 -11.01 -0.07
C ARG A 94 4.15 -11.54 0.35
N ALA A 95 3.83 -11.48 1.64
CA ALA A 95 2.53 -11.93 2.15
C ALA A 95 1.38 -11.16 1.52
N HIS A 96 1.53 -9.85 1.35
CA HIS A 96 0.51 -9.01 0.73
C HIS A 96 0.34 -9.33 -0.75
N VAL A 97 1.44 -9.49 -1.48
CA VAL A 97 1.42 -9.86 -2.91
C VAL A 97 0.76 -11.22 -3.10
N GLU A 98 1.09 -12.21 -2.27
CA GLU A 98 0.47 -13.53 -2.33
C GLU A 98 -1.04 -13.47 -2.08
N LYS A 99 -1.47 -12.61 -1.17
CA LYS A 99 -2.88 -12.48 -0.80
C LYS A 99 -3.69 -11.70 -1.82
N TYR A 100 -3.15 -10.63 -2.38
CA TYR A 100 -3.93 -9.63 -3.13
C TYR A 100 -3.49 -9.42 -4.58
N ALA A 101 -2.29 -9.77 -4.96
CA ALA A 101 -1.74 -9.43 -6.28
C ALA A 101 -1.55 -10.64 -7.20
N GLN A 102 -2.33 -11.68 -7.01
CA GLN A 102 -2.36 -12.85 -7.90
C GLN A 102 -3.40 -12.63 -9.01
N PHE A 103 -3.02 -11.88 -10.00
CA PHE A 103 -3.91 -11.50 -11.09
C PHE A 103 -3.86 -12.46 -12.27
#